data_8a67c51ebe44a5a01df36bf92d8c6f45
#
_entry.id   8a67c51ebe44a5a01df36bf92d8c6f45
#
_cell.length_a   1.000
_cell.length_b   1.000
_cell.length_c   1.000
_cell.angle_alpha   90.00
_cell.angle_beta   90.00
_cell.angle_gamma   90.00
#
_symmetry.space_group_name_H-M   'P 1'
#
loop_
_entity.id
_entity.type
_entity.pdbx_description
1 polymer ?
#
loop_
_entity_poly.entity_id
_entity_poly.type
_entity_poly.pdbx_seq_one_letter_code
_entity_poly.pdbx_strand_id
1 'polypeptide(L)'
;MEDLAAAQAVKAKAEEELAVVDAKLAKINEALDALQLQFLEATSEKAKVEAVANACQDRLNLAERLTNGLASEYDRWTIEVERLRSVEKTLVGDVLLGAAFVSYIGAFGSQFRKRLTSDFWIADLVRREIPMTPGIEPLDLLTNDSQKAQWQNEGLPADRISIENGAIITNCNRWPLVIDPQLQGVVSAS
;
A
#
# COMPACT_ATOMS: atom_id res chain seq x y z
N MET A 1 -27.21 -74.50 71.57
CA MET A 1 -27.54 -74.63 70.12
C MET A 1 -28.40 -73.43 69.62
N GLU A 2 -29.19 -72.76 70.44
CA GLU A 2 -30.01 -71.58 70.11
C GLU A 2 -29.20 -70.33 69.90
N ASP A 3 -28.09 -70.10 70.65
CA ASP A 3 -27.22 -68.93 70.46
C ASP A 3 -26.50 -68.91 69.15
N LEU A 4 -26.17 -70.08 68.61
CA LEU A 4 -25.49 -70.22 67.33
C LEU A 4 -26.42 -69.89 66.14
N ALA A 5 -27.68 -70.28 66.25
CA ALA A 5 -28.70 -69.96 65.27
C ALA A 5 -29.05 -68.48 65.26
N ALA A 6 -29.12 -67.85 66.44
CA ALA A 6 -29.35 -66.41 66.58
C ALA A 6 -28.20 -65.59 65.98
N ALA A 7 -26.95 -66.00 66.27
CA ALA A 7 -25.78 -65.35 65.70
C ALA A 7 -25.70 -65.49 64.14
N GLN A 8 -26.08 -66.65 63.61
CA GLN A 8 -26.19 -66.89 62.18
C GLN A 8 -27.25 -66.01 61.49
N ALA A 9 -28.42 -65.85 62.15
CA ALA A 9 -29.46 -64.97 61.63
C ALA A 9 -29.08 -63.51 61.63
N VAL A 10 -28.37 -63.03 62.68
CA VAL A 10 -27.83 -61.67 62.72
C VAL A 10 -26.75 -61.46 61.60
N LYS A 11 -25.88 -62.44 61.41
CA LYS A 11 -24.85 -62.40 60.32
C LYS A 11 -25.52 -62.36 58.95
N ALA A 12 -26.49 -63.23 58.69
CA ALA A 12 -27.24 -63.23 57.42
C ALA A 12 -27.95 -61.90 57.12
N LYS A 13 -28.52 -61.28 58.13
CA LYS A 13 -29.13 -59.94 57.98
C LYS A 13 -28.14 -58.81 57.71
N ALA A 14 -26.96 -58.88 58.38
CA ALA A 14 -25.88 -57.94 58.13
C ALA A 14 -25.27 -58.10 56.74
N GLU A 15 -25.18 -59.35 56.27
CA GLU A 15 -24.68 -59.63 54.88
C GLU A 15 -25.73 -59.16 53.83
N GLU A 16 -27.02 -59.28 54.08
CA GLU A 16 -28.07 -58.73 53.21
C GLU A 16 -28.07 -57.21 53.16
N GLU A 17 -27.91 -56.57 54.31
CA GLU A 17 -27.80 -55.08 54.40
C GLU A 17 -26.55 -54.60 53.72
N LEU A 18 -25.44 -55.31 53.86
CA LEU A 18 -24.17 -55.02 53.18
C LEU A 18 -24.25 -55.14 51.64
N ALA A 19 -24.90 -56.17 51.15
CA ALA A 19 -25.17 -56.37 49.73
C ALA A 19 -26.06 -55.25 49.13
N VAL A 20 -27.04 -54.77 49.91
CA VAL A 20 -27.85 -53.62 49.45
C VAL A 20 -27.09 -52.34 49.42
N VAL A 21 -26.19 -52.11 50.36
CA VAL A 21 -25.31 -50.91 50.37
C VAL A 21 -24.30 -51.01 49.24
N ASP A 22 -23.68 -52.13 48.99
CA ASP A 22 -22.74 -52.36 47.90
C ASP A 22 -23.40 -52.15 46.52
N ALA A 23 -24.65 -52.63 46.35
CA ALA A 23 -25.42 -52.41 45.13
C ALA A 23 -25.76 -50.92 44.91
N LYS A 24 -26.02 -50.19 45.99
CA LYS A 24 -26.23 -48.71 45.93
C LYS A 24 -24.95 -47.97 45.58
N LEU A 25 -23.82 -48.38 46.21
CA LEU A 25 -22.49 -47.83 45.93
C LEU A 25 -22.08 -48.04 44.45
N ALA A 26 -22.32 -49.26 43.93
CA ALA A 26 -22.05 -49.57 42.52
C ALA A 26 -22.85 -48.65 41.57
N LYS A 27 -24.13 -48.42 41.83
CA LYS A 27 -24.97 -47.53 41.04
C LYS A 27 -24.53 -46.07 41.10
N ILE A 28 -24.12 -45.62 42.30
CA ILE A 28 -23.62 -44.25 42.48
C ILE A 28 -22.28 -44.05 41.74
N ASN A 29 -21.38 -45.04 41.82
CA ASN A 29 -20.12 -44.99 41.10
C ASN A 29 -20.32 -45.00 39.56
N GLU A 30 -21.23 -45.84 39.05
CA GLU A 30 -21.60 -45.84 37.64
C GLU A 30 -22.17 -44.48 37.19
N ALA A 31 -23.03 -43.86 38.00
CA ALA A 31 -23.56 -42.54 37.72
C ALA A 31 -22.50 -41.44 37.79
N LEU A 32 -21.53 -41.55 38.72
CA LEU A 32 -20.39 -40.63 38.83
C LEU A 32 -19.47 -40.75 37.60
N ASP A 33 -19.16 -41.97 37.19
CA ASP A 33 -18.31 -42.20 36.00
C ASP A 33 -18.98 -41.65 34.73
N ALA A 34 -20.28 -41.85 34.56
CA ALA A 34 -21.04 -41.28 33.45
C ALA A 34 -21.05 -39.73 33.47
N LEU A 35 -21.21 -39.15 34.66
CA LEU A 35 -21.19 -37.70 34.82
C LEU A 35 -19.81 -37.10 34.56
N GLN A 36 -18.74 -37.79 34.98
CA GLN A 36 -17.36 -37.39 34.69
C GLN A 36 -17.09 -37.42 33.20
N LEU A 37 -17.56 -38.44 32.49
CA LEU A 37 -17.39 -38.53 31.04
C LEU A 37 -18.09 -37.37 30.33
N GLN A 38 -19.34 -37.07 30.69
CA GLN A 38 -20.10 -35.94 30.16
C GLN A 38 -19.41 -34.59 30.44
N PHE A 39 -18.87 -34.43 31.64
CA PHE A 39 -18.13 -33.23 32.01
C PHE A 39 -16.89 -33.03 31.17
N LEU A 40 -16.13 -34.12 30.92
CA LEU A 40 -14.94 -34.08 30.08
C LEU A 40 -15.28 -33.75 28.62
N GLU A 41 -16.35 -34.37 28.09
CA GLU A 41 -16.84 -34.06 26.73
C GLU A 41 -17.29 -32.59 26.62
N ALA A 42 -18.12 -32.11 27.56
CA ALA A 42 -18.58 -30.73 27.55
C ALA A 42 -17.44 -29.72 27.69
N THR A 43 -16.44 -30.02 28.54
CA THR A 43 -15.24 -29.18 28.69
C THR A 43 -14.40 -29.15 27.43
N SER A 44 -14.24 -30.31 26.77
CA SER A 44 -13.55 -30.42 25.49
C SER A 44 -14.26 -29.62 24.38
N GLU A 45 -15.57 -29.75 24.29
CA GLU A 45 -16.40 -29.00 23.34
C GLU A 45 -16.32 -27.49 23.59
N LYS A 46 -16.43 -27.06 24.87
CA LYS A 46 -16.24 -25.68 25.24
C LYS A 46 -14.89 -25.11 24.78
N ALA A 47 -13.80 -25.85 25.05
CA ALA A 47 -12.47 -25.43 24.65
C ALA A 47 -12.33 -25.31 23.11
N LYS A 48 -12.95 -26.20 22.34
CA LYS A 48 -12.97 -26.11 20.87
C LYS A 48 -13.73 -24.86 20.40
N VAL A 49 -14.90 -24.59 20.96
CA VAL A 49 -15.71 -23.43 20.60
C VAL A 49 -14.97 -22.13 20.96
N GLU A 50 -14.36 -22.07 22.15
CA GLU A 50 -13.55 -20.92 22.56
C GLU A 50 -12.36 -20.68 21.61
N ALA A 51 -11.67 -21.73 21.19
CA ALA A 51 -10.57 -21.62 20.23
C ALA A 51 -11.03 -21.08 18.87
N VAL A 52 -12.18 -21.53 18.37
CA VAL A 52 -12.78 -21.03 17.12
C VAL A 52 -13.22 -19.56 17.27
N ALA A 53 -13.83 -19.21 18.40
CA ALA A 53 -14.26 -17.84 18.67
C ALA A 53 -13.06 -16.88 18.72
N ASN A 54 -11.98 -17.26 19.42
CA ASN A 54 -10.76 -16.48 19.49
C ASN A 54 -10.10 -16.30 18.09
N ALA A 55 -10.01 -17.38 17.31
CA ALA A 55 -9.47 -17.32 15.96
C ALA A 55 -10.33 -16.43 15.02
N CYS A 56 -11.64 -16.43 15.21
CA CYS A 56 -12.55 -15.54 14.48
C CYS A 56 -12.33 -14.06 14.88
N GLN A 57 -12.18 -13.79 16.18
CA GLN A 57 -11.90 -12.45 16.69
C GLN A 57 -10.56 -11.91 16.17
N ASP A 58 -9.54 -12.74 16.14
CA ASP A 58 -8.22 -12.35 15.58
C ASP A 58 -8.31 -12.01 14.09
N ARG A 59 -9.09 -12.79 13.32
CA ARG A 59 -9.33 -12.49 11.90
C ARG A 59 -10.10 -11.17 11.72
N LEU A 60 -11.08 -10.89 12.55
CA LEU A 60 -11.81 -9.61 12.51
C LEU A 60 -10.90 -8.43 12.82
N ASN A 61 -10.08 -8.53 13.86
CA ASN A 61 -9.11 -7.51 14.23
C ASN A 61 -8.09 -7.25 13.09
N LEU A 62 -7.63 -8.32 12.44
CA LEU A 62 -6.72 -8.19 11.30
C LEU A 62 -7.41 -7.53 10.10
N ALA A 63 -8.66 -7.93 9.79
CA ALA A 63 -9.44 -7.34 8.71
C ALA A 63 -9.72 -5.85 8.95
N GLU A 64 -10.05 -5.47 10.17
CA GLU A 64 -10.24 -4.07 10.55
C GLU A 64 -8.95 -3.24 10.39
N ARG A 65 -7.82 -3.77 10.85
CA ARG A 65 -6.51 -3.12 10.67
C ARG A 65 -6.15 -2.94 9.20
N LEU A 66 -6.42 -3.96 8.35
CA LEU A 66 -6.19 -3.88 6.91
C LEU A 66 -7.12 -2.85 6.27
N THR A 67 -8.40 -2.86 6.60
CA THR A 67 -9.38 -1.92 6.03
C THR A 67 -9.01 -0.47 6.39
N ASN A 68 -8.66 -0.22 7.65
CA ASN A 68 -8.26 1.11 8.10
C ASN A 68 -6.93 1.56 7.48
N GLY A 69 -5.97 0.64 7.30
CA GLY A 69 -4.70 0.93 6.63
C GLY A 69 -4.86 1.25 5.14
N LEU A 70 -5.79 0.57 4.46
CA LEU A 70 -6.04 0.80 3.03
C LEU A 70 -6.93 2.01 2.74
N ALA A 71 -7.72 2.48 3.70
CA ALA A 71 -8.62 3.63 3.51
C ALA A 71 -7.83 4.89 3.12
N SER A 72 -6.71 5.18 3.78
CA SER A 72 -5.86 6.33 3.47
C SER A 72 -5.21 6.24 2.08
N GLU A 73 -4.87 5.05 1.63
CA GLU A 73 -4.34 4.81 0.28
C GLU A 73 -5.42 5.01 -0.78
N TYR A 74 -6.64 4.54 -0.52
CA TYR A 74 -7.76 4.73 -1.42
C TYR A 74 -8.07 6.23 -1.64
N ASP A 75 -8.09 7.01 -0.57
CA ASP A 75 -8.32 8.47 -0.64
C ASP A 75 -7.18 9.15 -1.43
N ARG A 76 -5.93 8.78 -1.14
CA ARG A 76 -4.78 9.30 -1.87
C ARG A 76 -4.85 8.97 -3.37
N TRP A 77 -5.18 7.75 -3.73
CA TRP A 77 -5.29 7.34 -5.11
C TRP A 77 -6.48 7.99 -5.82
N THR A 78 -7.58 8.22 -5.12
CA THR A 78 -8.73 8.92 -5.69
C THR A 78 -8.36 10.35 -6.09
N ILE A 79 -7.66 11.08 -5.22
CA ILE A 79 -7.15 12.43 -5.50
C ILE A 79 -6.16 12.39 -6.68
N GLU A 80 -5.25 11.42 -6.70
CA GLU A 80 -4.26 11.30 -7.77
C GLU A 80 -4.89 10.96 -9.13
N VAL A 81 -5.91 10.12 -9.17
CA VAL A 81 -6.67 9.82 -10.40
C VAL A 81 -7.34 11.08 -10.95
N GLU A 82 -7.97 11.89 -10.09
CA GLU A 82 -8.57 13.16 -10.53
C GLU A 82 -7.51 14.16 -11.03
N ARG A 83 -6.35 14.23 -10.36
CA ARG A 83 -5.21 15.02 -10.82
C ARG A 83 -4.73 14.56 -12.20
N LEU A 84 -4.54 13.26 -12.41
CA LEU A 84 -4.10 12.71 -13.68
C LEU A 84 -5.12 12.94 -14.80
N ARG A 85 -6.41 12.83 -14.53
CA ARG A 85 -7.47 13.15 -15.49
C ARG A 85 -7.46 14.63 -15.91
N SER A 86 -7.12 15.54 -15.01
CA SER A 86 -6.99 16.94 -15.37
C SER A 86 -5.76 17.22 -16.23
N VAL A 87 -4.62 16.55 -15.91
CA VAL A 87 -3.39 16.64 -16.72
C VAL A 87 -3.59 16.04 -18.11
N GLU A 88 -4.32 14.93 -18.24
CA GLU A 88 -4.64 14.29 -19.52
C GLU A 88 -5.28 15.28 -20.51
N LYS A 89 -6.14 16.18 -20.05
CA LYS A 89 -6.81 17.16 -20.90
C LYS A 89 -5.85 18.18 -21.50
N THR A 90 -4.80 18.54 -20.79
CA THR A 90 -3.82 19.56 -21.21
C THR A 90 -2.59 18.96 -21.88
N LEU A 91 -2.44 17.63 -21.82
CA LEU A 91 -1.25 16.90 -22.26
C LEU A 91 -0.86 17.20 -23.70
N VAL A 92 -1.82 17.35 -24.59
CA VAL A 92 -1.56 17.58 -26.03
C VAL A 92 -0.86 18.92 -26.23
N GLY A 93 -1.34 20.00 -25.62
CA GLY A 93 -0.73 21.31 -25.71
C GLY A 93 0.66 21.37 -25.06
N ASP A 94 0.78 20.76 -23.89
CA ASP A 94 2.03 20.72 -23.13
C ASP A 94 3.13 19.94 -23.89
N VAL A 95 2.80 18.77 -24.44
CA VAL A 95 3.74 17.95 -25.23
C VAL A 95 4.11 18.66 -26.53
N LEU A 96 3.18 19.34 -27.21
CA LEU A 96 3.46 20.07 -28.43
C LEU A 96 4.42 21.24 -28.15
N LEU A 97 4.24 21.95 -27.02
CA LEU A 97 5.14 23.02 -26.58
C LEU A 97 6.53 22.48 -26.24
N GLY A 98 6.63 21.36 -25.51
CA GLY A 98 7.89 20.70 -25.18
C GLY A 98 8.63 20.19 -26.42
N ALA A 99 7.93 19.56 -27.37
CA ALA A 99 8.49 19.08 -28.62
C ALA A 99 9.02 20.21 -29.50
N ALA A 100 8.29 21.33 -29.59
CA ALA A 100 8.75 22.53 -30.30
C ALA A 100 10.00 23.12 -29.65
N PHE A 101 10.03 23.15 -28.32
CA PHE A 101 11.17 23.64 -27.55
C PHE A 101 12.43 22.81 -27.85
N VAL A 102 12.38 21.50 -27.68
CA VAL A 102 13.52 20.60 -27.96
C VAL A 102 14.00 20.72 -29.42
N SER A 103 13.06 20.84 -30.36
CA SER A 103 13.38 20.79 -31.79
C SER A 103 13.94 22.10 -32.37
N TYR A 104 13.51 23.25 -31.87
CA TYR A 104 13.77 24.53 -32.55
C TYR A 104 14.46 25.58 -31.70
N ILE A 105 14.40 25.52 -30.36
CA ILE A 105 14.85 26.64 -29.51
C ILE A 105 16.39 26.77 -29.43
N GLY A 106 17.12 25.69 -29.66
CA GLY A 106 18.56 25.59 -29.39
C GLY A 106 19.42 26.67 -30.10
N ALA A 107 19.02 27.06 -31.30
CA ALA A 107 19.77 28.05 -32.10
C ALA A 107 19.61 29.49 -31.60
N PHE A 108 18.70 29.78 -30.67
CA PHE A 108 18.37 31.15 -30.30
C PHE A 108 18.97 31.53 -28.93
N GLY A 109 19.32 32.80 -28.80
CA GLY A 109 19.73 33.39 -27.53
C GLY A 109 18.50 33.66 -26.59
N SER A 110 18.78 33.92 -25.32
CA SER A 110 17.78 33.99 -24.23
C SER A 110 16.54 34.85 -24.52
N GLN A 111 16.73 36.05 -25.04
CA GLN A 111 15.65 36.98 -25.35
C GLN A 111 14.72 36.46 -26.45
N PHE A 112 15.32 35.85 -27.49
CA PHE A 112 14.55 35.27 -28.59
C PHE A 112 13.81 33.99 -28.15
N ARG A 113 14.42 33.14 -27.30
CA ARG A 113 13.77 31.96 -26.73
C ARG A 113 12.54 32.35 -25.98
N LYS A 114 12.61 33.36 -25.09
CA LYS A 114 11.47 33.84 -24.32
C LYS A 114 10.38 34.37 -25.22
N ARG A 115 10.70 35.22 -26.21
CA ARG A 115 9.71 35.76 -27.14
C ARG A 115 9.07 34.67 -28.00
N LEU A 116 9.87 33.73 -28.52
CA LEU A 116 9.38 32.65 -29.36
C LEU A 116 8.40 31.75 -28.59
N THR A 117 8.68 31.44 -27.33
CA THR A 117 7.83 30.63 -26.47
C THR A 117 6.55 31.36 -26.08
N SER A 118 6.68 32.60 -25.53
CA SER A 118 5.51 33.30 -24.96
C SER A 118 4.65 33.99 -26.03
N ASP A 119 5.31 34.73 -26.95
CA ASP A 119 4.56 35.62 -27.84
C ASP A 119 4.08 34.90 -29.12
N PHE A 120 4.73 33.79 -29.48
CA PHE A 120 4.39 33.04 -30.68
C PHE A 120 3.76 31.69 -30.37
N TRP A 121 4.46 30.77 -29.71
CA TRP A 121 3.97 29.40 -29.53
C TRP A 121 2.77 29.32 -28.58
N ILE A 122 2.91 29.86 -27.40
CA ILE A 122 1.79 29.84 -26.41
C ILE A 122 0.61 30.63 -26.97
N ALA A 123 0.85 31.81 -27.55
CA ALA A 123 -0.22 32.62 -28.15
C ALA A 123 -0.94 31.89 -29.33
N ASP A 124 -0.22 31.10 -30.13
CA ASP A 124 -0.83 30.32 -31.22
C ASP A 124 -1.62 29.12 -30.68
N LEU A 125 -1.12 28.42 -29.66
CA LEU A 125 -1.86 27.34 -28.98
C LEU A 125 -3.18 27.85 -28.38
N VAL A 126 -3.15 28.98 -27.71
CA VAL A 126 -4.34 29.63 -27.15
C VAL A 126 -5.32 30.03 -28.25
N ARG A 127 -4.82 30.63 -29.33
CA ARG A 127 -5.65 31.04 -30.49
C ARG A 127 -6.32 29.85 -31.18
N ARG A 128 -5.69 28.68 -31.17
CA ARG A 128 -6.23 27.43 -31.74
C ARG A 128 -7.06 26.64 -30.76
N GLU A 129 -7.30 27.17 -29.56
CA GLU A 129 -8.07 26.50 -28.50
C GLU A 129 -7.50 25.13 -28.12
N ILE A 130 -6.16 24.94 -28.25
CA ILE A 130 -5.50 23.70 -27.82
C ILE A 130 -5.32 23.76 -26.30
N PRO A 131 -5.90 22.83 -25.53
CA PRO A 131 -5.78 22.84 -24.09
C PRO A 131 -4.32 22.66 -23.67
N MET A 132 -3.85 23.51 -22.77
CA MET A 132 -2.52 23.45 -22.17
C MET A 132 -2.59 23.84 -20.71
N THR A 133 -1.61 23.44 -19.92
CA THR A 133 -1.53 23.80 -18.52
C THR A 133 -1.19 25.29 -18.39
N PRO A 134 -2.04 26.07 -17.68
CA PRO A 134 -1.80 27.50 -17.53
C PRO A 134 -0.45 27.81 -16.87
N GLY A 135 0.33 28.68 -17.47
CA GLY A 135 1.63 29.12 -16.91
C GLY A 135 2.75 28.09 -16.95
N ILE A 136 2.57 26.99 -17.67
CA ILE A 136 3.63 25.98 -17.81
C ILE A 136 4.83 26.51 -18.60
N GLU A 137 6.02 26.25 -18.10
CA GLU A 137 7.25 26.48 -18.83
C GLU A 137 7.75 25.19 -19.49
N PRO A 138 8.28 25.24 -20.74
CA PRO A 138 8.80 24.03 -21.39
C PRO A 138 9.89 23.31 -20.59
N LEU A 139 10.66 24.04 -19.82
CA LEU A 139 11.70 23.48 -18.96
C LEU A 139 11.13 22.58 -17.85
N ASP A 140 9.98 22.94 -17.29
CA ASP A 140 9.33 22.14 -16.24
C ASP A 140 8.69 20.84 -16.76
N LEU A 141 8.42 20.78 -18.08
CA LEU A 141 7.99 19.56 -18.76
C LEU A 141 9.14 18.58 -18.99
N LEU A 142 10.35 19.11 -19.20
CA LEU A 142 11.51 18.35 -19.67
C LEU A 142 12.46 17.96 -18.54
N THR A 143 12.40 18.64 -17.40
CA THR A 143 13.32 18.44 -16.29
C THR A 143 12.63 18.52 -14.94
N ASN A 144 13.23 17.89 -13.95
CA ASN A 144 12.86 18.06 -12.55
C ASN A 144 13.99 18.75 -11.76
N ASP A 145 13.68 19.22 -10.55
CA ASP A 145 14.67 19.94 -9.73
C ASP A 145 15.87 19.07 -9.32
N SER A 146 15.67 17.75 -9.21
CA SER A 146 16.75 16.80 -8.93
C SER A 146 17.74 16.73 -10.08
N GLN A 147 17.27 16.69 -11.32
CA GLN A 147 18.13 16.70 -12.50
C GLN A 147 18.89 18.03 -12.64
N LYS A 148 18.21 19.16 -12.42
CA LYS A 148 18.86 20.49 -12.44
C LYS A 148 19.98 20.56 -11.40
N ALA A 149 19.73 20.06 -10.18
CA ALA A 149 20.73 20.01 -9.11
C ALA A 149 21.90 19.07 -9.46
N GLN A 150 21.62 17.93 -10.08
CA GLN A 150 22.65 17.00 -10.52
C GLN A 150 23.57 17.65 -11.56
N TRP A 151 23.04 18.28 -12.60
CA TRP A 151 23.82 18.97 -13.62
C TRP A 151 24.69 20.10 -13.03
N GLN A 152 24.17 20.84 -12.05
CA GLN A 152 24.94 21.87 -11.36
C GLN A 152 26.10 21.26 -10.54
N ASN A 153 25.90 20.13 -9.91
CA ASN A 153 26.96 19.41 -9.21
C ASN A 153 28.02 18.85 -10.16
N GLU A 154 27.65 18.52 -11.38
CA GLU A 154 28.55 18.08 -12.46
C GLU A 154 29.27 19.25 -13.12
N GLY A 155 28.95 20.50 -12.75
CA GLY A 155 29.63 21.71 -13.21
C GLY A 155 28.89 22.54 -14.25
N LEU A 156 27.61 22.19 -14.58
CA LEU A 156 26.82 23.02 -15.47
C LEU A 156 26.48 24.35 -14.77
N PRO A 157 26.68 25.50 -15.45
CA PRO A 157 26.34 26.81 -14.91
C PRO A 157 24.83 26.89 -14.54
N ALA A 158 24.51 27.58 -13.46
CA ALA A 158 23.15 27.71 -12.95
C ALA A 158 22.27 28.71 -13.74
N ASP A 159 22.82 29.29 -14.84
CA ASP A 159 22.06 30.21 -15.68
C ASP A 159 20.99 29.45 -16.50
N ARG A 160 19.91 30.16 -16.82
CA ARG A 160 18.74 29.57 -17.50
C ARG A 160 19.10 28.93 -18.85
N ILE A 161 19.98 29.56 -19.64
CA ILE A 161 20.35 29.03 -20.96
C ILE A 161 21.10 27.70 -20.85
N SER A 162 22.01 27.57 -19.89
CA SER A 162 22.78 26.37 -19.67
C SER A 162 21.84 25.21 -19.26
N ILE A 163 20.89 25.46 -18.35
CA ILE A 163 19.88 24.47 -17.94
C ILE A 163 18.96 24.11 -19.12
N GLU A 164 18.50 25.09 -19.91
CA GLU A 164 17.67 24.84 -21.10
C GLU A 164 18.46 23.99 -22.14
N ASN A 165 19.71 24.26 -22.35
CA ASN A 165 20.55 23.47 -23.25
C ASN A 165 20.76 22.05 -22.74
N GLY A 166 21.00 21.88 -21.43
CA GLY A 166 21.05 20.56 -20.79
C GLY A 166 19.76 19.78 -21.00
N ALA A 167 18.60 20.43 -20.80
CA ALA A 167 17.30 19.83 -21.04
C ALA A 167 17.10 19.40 -22.50
N ILE A 168 17.53 20.20 -23.46
CA ILE A 168 17.47 19.86 -24.89
C ILE A 168 18.33 18.65 -25.20
N ILE A 169 19.59 18.62 -24.74
CA ILE A 169 20.54 17.55 -24.99
C ILE A 169 20.02 16.22 -24.42
N THR A 170 19.54 16.23 -23.21
CA THR A 170 19.07 15.00 -22.51
C THR A 170 17.74 14.47 -23.03
N ASN A 171 16.88 15.31 -23.60
CA ASN A 171 15.58 14.90 -24.14
C ASN A 171 15.56 14.75 -25.67
N CYS A 172 16.71 14.97 -26.35
CA CYS A 172 16.81 14.81 -27.78
C CYS A 172 17.05 13.35 -28.18
N ASN A 173 16.18 12.79 -29.04
CA ASN A 173 16.36 11.43 -29.57
C ASN A 173 17.44 11.33 -30.66
N ARG A 174 17.89 12.45 -31.16
CA ARG A 174 18.95 12.53 -32.19
C ARG A 174 20.23 13.10 -31.59
N TRP A 175 21.36 12.80 -32.20
CA TRP A 175 22.65 13.37 -31.79
C TRP A 175 22.61 14.90 -31.90
N PRO A 176 22.67 15.65 -30.80
CA PRO A 176 22.64 17.09 -30.84
C PRO A 176 23.98 17.63 -31.34
N LEU A 177 23.96 18.65 -32.21
CA LEU A 177 25.14 19.41 -32.57
C LEU A 177 25.38 20.47 -31.49
N VAL A 178 26.46 20.32 -30.76
CA VAL A 178 26.88 21.28 -29.71
C VAL A 178 27.99 22.18 -30.26
N ILE A 179 27.75 23.50 -30.28
CA ILE A 179 28.73 24.51 -30.58
C ILE A 179 29.06 25.22 -29.27
N ASP A 180 30.16 24.83 -28.65
CA ASP A 180 30.54 25.27 -27.32
C ASP A 180 31.96 25.80 -27.28
N PRO A 181 32.16 27.10 -27.61
CA PRO A 181 33.52 27.71 -27.63
C PRO A 181 34.12 27.86 -26.22
N GLN A 182 33.31 27.74 -25.16
CA GLN A 182 33.73 27.86 -23.75
C GLN A 182 33.95 26.52 -23.05
N LEU A 183 33.72 25.40 -23.74
CA LEU A 183 33.85 24.03 -23.23
C LEU A 183 32.97 23.73 -22.00
N GLN A 184 31.81 24.37 -21.93
CA GLN A 184 30.79 24.13 -20.85
C GLN A 184 29.91 22.92 -21.13
N GLY A 185 29.73 22.55 -22.41
CA GLY A 185 28.87 21.44 -22.83
C GLY A 185 29.47 20.06 -22.62
N VAL A 186 30.77 19.96 -22.39
CA VAL A 186 31.47 18.68 -22.13
C VAL A 186 31.00 18.05 -20.83
N VAL A 187 30.58 18.87 -19.87
CA VAL A 187 30.11 18.44 -18.55
C VAL A 187 28.70 17.86 -18.62
N SER A 188 27.86 18.27 -19.58
CA SER A 188 26.46 17.82 -19.71
C SER A 188 26.30 16.52 -20.50
N ALA A 189 27.36 16.00 -21.11
CA ALA A 189 27.35 14.83 -22.00
C ALA A 189 27.97 13.57 -21.36
N SER A 190 28.41 13.65 -20.10
CA SER A 190 28.95 12.53 -19.32
C SER A 190 27.84 11.90 -18.46
#